data_0531c5289de61ebc10a2d77f063009a6
#
_entry.id   0531c5289de61ebc10a2d77f063009a6
#
_cell.length_a   1.000
_cell.length_b   1.000
_cell.length_c   1.000
_cell.angle_alpha   90.00
_cell.angle_beta   90.00
_cell.angle_gamma   90.00
#
_symmetry.space_group_name_H-M   'P 1'
#
loop_
_entity.id
_entity.type
_entity.pdbx_description
1 polymer ?
#
loop_
_entity_poly.entity_id
_entity_poly.type
_entity_poly.pdbx_seq_one_letter_code
_entity_poly.pdbx_strand_id
1 'polypeptide(L)'
;MTNNISTLKNCYGCSLCASICPKHIISLKLSKTGFYQPVIVNDGDCVQCGLCLKVCAYTNALPNIDRAIVQGFATWSKEPVVRRMASSGGTGFELARLLLHKGYKVIAVRYNAEQQRAEHYIAETEEDLIQSMGSKYIQSFSEEAFRAMKKGGKYLVTGTPCQIASMRRYVQMKKMEDDVVLMDFFCHGVPSKLLWDKYVAELEPKIGKVIYASWRNKRAGWHDSWAMGLDGDKQDSSVDWHDSYNKLIRGGKTFYSRKRSEGDLFYKFFLSDVCFNKACYKDCKFKNLQSAADIRIGDLWGHKYAENEDGVTGVLTFTERGEKVLRESNVEIVPEITEVVTEGQLKGKIKSPYYYTFLIALLRSRLNLGTIYRIVQMFRIGRIIGYKLHLK
;
A
#
# COMPACT_ATOMS: atom_id res chain seq x y z
N MET A 1 2.68 -21.01 28.66
CA MET A 1 2.38 -20.77 27.22
C MET A 1 3.08 -19.50 26.79
N THR A 2 3.70 -19.52 25.61
CA THR A 2 4.44 -18.36 25.06
C THR A 2 3.46 -17.24 24.73
N ASN A 3 3.63 -16.06 25.35
CA ASN A 3 2.75 -14.90 25.20
C ASN A 3 3.40 -13.80 24.35
N ASN A 4 3.82 -14.16 23.14
CA ASN A 4 4.42 -13.22 22.20
C ASN A 4 4.12 -13.60 20.74
N ILE A 5 4.64 -12.81 19.79
CA ILE A 5 4.34 -12.93 18.34
C ILE A 5 4.89 -14.21 17.70
N SER A 6 5.74 -15.00 18.35
CA SER A 6 6.27 -16.25 17.79
C SER A 6 5.19 -17.30 17.60
N THR A 7 4.03 -17.15 18.29
CA THR A 7 2.87 -18.04 18.14
C THR A 7 2.08 -17.82 16.84
N LEU A 8 2.35 -16.76 16.10
CA LEU A 8 1.59 -16.38 14.91
C LEU A 8 2.03 -17.17 13.68
N LYS A 9 1.09 -17.87 13.05
CA LYS A 9 1.31 -18.61 11.79
C LYS A 9 1.28 -17.70 10.54
N ASN A 10 0.50 -16.60 10.60
CA ASN A 10 0.38 -15.61 9.53
C ASN A 10 0.45 -14.20 10.14
N CYS A 11 0.82 -13.22 9.32
CA CYS A 11 1.00 -11.84 9.76
C CYS A 11 0.78 -10.87 8.59
N TYR A 12 0.28 -9.66 8.90
CA TYR A 12 0.18 -8.58 7.90
C TYR A 12 1.53 -7.89 7.64
N GLY A 13 2.53 -8.03 8.53
CA GLY A 13 3.84 -7.40 8.41
C GLY A 13 3.84 -5.89 8.72
N CYS A 14 2.99 -5.44 9.63
CA CYS A 14 2.80 -4.02 9.96
C CYS A 14 3.84 -3.41 10.92
N SER A 15 4.77 -4.20 11.47
CA SER A 15 5.84 -3.81 12.41
C SER A 15 5.44 -3.25 13.79
N LEU A 16 4.16 -3.00 14.08
CA LEU A 16 3.77 -2.37 15.36
C LEU A 16 4.15 -3.22 16.61
N CYS A 17 4.25 -4.52 16.46
CA CYS A 17 4.79 -5.40 17.51
C CYS A 17 6.27 -5.08 17.84
N ALA A 18 7.07 -4.69 16.84
CA ALA A 18 8.43 -4.24 17.03
C ALA A 18 8.49 -2.86 17.70
N SER A 19 7.60 -1.94 17.31
CA SER A 19 7.55 -0.58 17.85
C SER A 19 7.05 -0.54 19.31
N ILE A 20 6.15 -1.45 19.71
CA ILE A 20 5.60 -1.48 21.07
C ILE A 20 6.48 -2.26 22.06
N CYS A 21 7.41 -3.09 21.57
CA CYS A 21 8.23 -3.94 22.43
C CYS A 21 9.21 -3.12 23.30
N PRO A 22 9.08 -3.14 24.64
CA PRO A 22 9.93 -2.34 25.50
C PRO A 22 11.39 -2.84 25.57
N LYS A 23 11.61 -4.09 25.14
CA LYS A 23 12.95 -4.71 25.09
C LYS A 23 13.60 -4.61 23.71
N HIS A 24 12.89 -4.06 22.70
CA HIS A 24 13.38 -3.90 21.32
C HIS A 24 13.90 -5.18 20.67
N ILE A 25 13.43 -6.35 21.11
CA ILE A 25 13.87 -7.68 20.64
C ILE A 25 13.11 -8.20 19.42
N ILE A 26 12.19 -7.42 18.88
CA ILE A 26 11.40 -7.79 17.69
C ILE A 26 11.88 -6.95 16.51
N SER A 27 12.20 -7.59 15.40
CA SER A 27 12.58 -6.94 14.15
C SER A 27 11.86 -7.56 12.96
N LEU A 28 11.63 -6.80 11.88
CA LEU A 28 11.04 -7.30 10.65
C LEU A 28 12.12 -7.92 9.76
N LYS A 29 11.88 -9.15 9.32
CA LYS A 29 12.72 -9.83 8.33
C LYS A 29 11.88 -10.30 7.16
N LEU A 30 12.48 -10.32 5.98
CA LEU A 30 11.85 -10.86 4.79
C LEU A 30 11.82 -12.39 4.87
N SER A 31 10.61 -12.96 4.79
CA SER A 31 10.42 -14.41 4.81
C SER A 31 10.78 -15.06 3.47
N LYS A 32 10.93 -16.38 3.45
CA LYS A 32 11.14 -17.16 2.21
C LYS A 32 10.00 -17.00 1.18
N THR A 33 8.85 -16.51 1.59
CA THR A 33 7.70 -16.24 0.71
C THR A 33 7.64 -14.79 0.23
N GLY A 34 8.64 -13.97 0.57
CA GLY A 34 8.76 -12.59 0.11
C GLY A 34 7.86 -11.59 0.84
N PHE A 35 7.57 -11.84 2.13
CA PHE A 35 6.82 -10.90 2.97
C PHE A 35 7.61 -10.56 4.23
N TYR A 36 7.55 -9.31 4.64
CA TYR A 36 8.08 -8.89 5.94
C TYR A 36 7.27 -9.52 7.06
N GLN A 37 7.96 -10.16 7.98
CA GLN A 37 7.39 -10.80 9.15
C GLN A 37 8.24 -10.49 10.38
N PRO A 38 7.62 -10.33 11.57
CA PRO A 38 8.36 -10.10 12.79
C PRO A 38 9.09 -11.37 13.21
N VAL A 39 10.32 -11.19 13.65
CA VAL A 39 11.12 -12.22 14.31
C VAL A 39 11.60 -11.71 15.66
N ILE A 40 11.68 -12.59 16.66
CA ILE A 40 12.30 -12.29 17.93
C ILE A 40 13.80 -12.58 17.75
N VAL A 41 14.63 -11.54 17.90
CA VAL A 41 16.07 -11.66 17.65
C VAL A 41 16.84 -12.19 18.88
N ASN A 42 16.28 -12.02 20.08
CA ASN A 42 16.79 -12.59 21.32
C ASN A 42 15.61 -13.02 22.21
N ASP A 43 15.27 -14.31 22.20
CA ASP A 43 14.10 -14.83 22.91
C ASP A 43 14.33 -14.85 24.44
N GLY A 44 15.60 -14.95 24.89
CA GLY A 44 15.97 -14.94 26.31
C GLY A 44 15.63 -13.63 27.02
N ASP A 45 15.56 -12.50 26.28
CA ASP A 45 15.19 -11.19 26.84
C ASP A 45 13.67 -10.93 26.86
N CYS A 46 12.87 -11.87 26.38
CA CYS A 46 11.42 -11.73 26.31
C CYS A 46 10.76 -11.88 27.67
N VAL A 47 10.24 -10.79 28.22
CA VAL A 47 9.53 -10.76 29.50
C VAL A 47 8.07 -11.23 29.42
N GLN A 48 7.64 -11.79 28.30
CA GLN A 48 6.31 -12.37 28.06
C GLN A 48 5.12 -11.42 28.37
N CYS A 49 5.32 -10.09 28.25
CA CYS A 49 4.31 -9.09 28.61
C CYS A 49 3.08 -9.04 27.70
N GLY A 50 3.11 -9.70 26.55
CA GLY A 50 1.98 -9.79 25.59
C GLY A 50 1.66 -8.49 24.84
N LEU A 51 2.39 -7.38 25.00
CA LEU A 51 2.11 -6.10 24.33
C LEU A 51 2.13 -6.24 22.81
N CYS A 52 3.03 -7.05 22.26
CA CYS A 52 3.14 -7.31 20.83
C CYS A 52 1.88 -8.02 20.27
N LEU A 53 1.20 -8.85 21.06
CA LEU A 53 -0.09 -9.45 20.68
C LEU A 53 -1.25 -8.46 20.86
N LYS A 54 -1.23 -7.63 21.91
CA LYS A 54 -2.29 -6.63 22.17
C LYS A 54 -2.37 -5.57 21.06
N VAL A 55 -1.23 -5.15 20.50
CA VAL A 55 -1.20 -4.15 19.40
C VAL A 55 -1.56 -4.75 18.05
N CYS A 56 -1.51 -6.08 17.89
CA CYS A 56 -1.62 -6.75 16.60
C CYS A 56 -3.07 -6.77 16.08
N ALA A 57 -3.31 -6.16 14.93
CA ALA A 57 -4.63 -6.21 14.26
C ALA A 57 -4.96 -7.58 13.68
N TYR A 58 -3.97 -8.45 13.49
CA TYR A 58 -4.20 -9.80 13.00
C TYR A 58 -4.93 -10.67 14.06
N THR A 59 -4.49 -10.58 15.30
CA THR A 59 -5.05 -11.38 16.43
C THR A 59 -6.29 -10.77 17.07
N ASN A 60 -6.48 -9.46 16.93
CA ASN A 60 -7.56 -8.75 17.61
C ASN A 60 -8.66 -8.30 16.63
N ALA A 61 -9.86 -8.04 17.15
CA ALA A 61 -10.95 -7.40 16.41
C ALA A 61 -10.55 -5.98 15.95
N LEU A 62 -11.39 -5.33 15.14
CA LEU A 62 -11.21 -3.91 14.83
C LEU A 62 -11.21 -3.10 16.13
N PRO A 63 -10.28 -2.15 16.30
CA PRO A 63 -10.29 -1.27 17.46
C PRO A 63 -11.53 -0.38 17.44
N ASN A 64 -12.06 -0.08 18.63
CA ASN A 64 -13.09 0.94 18.76
C ASN A 64 -12.49 2.30 18.40
N ILE A 65 -13.23 3.03 17.59
CA ILE A 65 -12.99 4.45 17.31
C ILE A 65 -14.28 5.20 17.66
N ASP A 66 -14.15 6.45 18.03
CA ASP A 66 -15.31 7.34 18.16
C ASP A 66 -15.80 7.64 16.74
N ARG A 67 -16.75 6.83 16.29
CA ARG A 67 -17.26 6.88 14.92
C ARG A 67 -18.34 7.93 14.80
N ALA A 68 -18.08 8.94 13.98
CA ALA A 68 -19.12 9.70 13.33
C ALA A 68 -19.90 8.85 12.32
N ILE A 69 -21.00 9.34 11.83
CA ILE A 69 -21.70 8.76 10.68
C ILE A 69 -20.72 8.78 9.50
N VAL A 70 -20.51 7.64 8.87
CA VAL A 70 -19.60 7.53 7.72
C VAL A 70 -20.13 8.37 6.58
N GLN A 71 -19.34 9.35 6.14
CA GLN A 71 -19.66 10.21 5.00
C GLN A 71 -18.76 9.87 3.81
N GLY A 72 -19.33 9.97 2.62
CA GLY A 72 -18.66 9.75 1.37
C GLY A 72 -18.48 11.04 0.57
N PHE A 73 -17.35 11.13 -0.15
CA PHE A 73 -17.05 12.28 -0.99
C PHE A 73 -16.27 11.85 -2.23
N ALA A 74 -16.50 12.55 -3.34
CA ALA A 74 -15.61 12.60 -4.48
C ALA A 74 -14.78 13.88 -4.36
N THR A 75 -13.45 13.74 -4.50
CA THR A 75 -12.52 14.85 -4.24
C THR A 75 -11.37 14.87 -5.23
N TRP A 76 -10.81 16.05 -5.49
CA TRP A 76 -9.57 16.23 -6.25
C TRP A 76 -8.87 17.52 -5.84
N SER A 77 -7.55 17.56 -5.98
CA SER A 77 -6.75 18.74 -5.69
C SER A 77 -7.18 19.92 -6.57
N LYS A 78 -7.24 21.12 -5.99
CA LYS A 78 -7.44 22.39 -6.70
C LYS A 78 -6.23 22.77 -7.51
N GLU A 79 -5.05 22.16 -7.26
CA GLU A 79 -3.84 22.34 -8.04
C GLU A 79 -3.75 21.29 -9.15
N PRO A 80 -3.83 21.69 -10.43
CA PRO A 80 -3.80 20.74 -11.55
C PRO A 80 -2.53 19.88 -11.59
N VAL A 81 -1.37 20.44 -11.18
CA VAL A 81 -0.10 19.70 -11.12
C VAL A 81 -0.16 18.58 -10.12
N VAL A 82 -0.66 18.83 -8.88
CA VAL A 82 -0.82 17.82 -7.85
C VAL A 82 -1.79 16.73 -8.29
N ARG A 83 -2.94 17.14 -8.88
CA ARG A 83 -3.92 16.20 -9.41
C ARG A 83 -3.31 15.31 -10.48
N ARG A 84 -2.52 15.87 -11.39
CA ARG A 84 -1.86 15.16 -12.48
C ARG A 84 -0.79 14.18 -11.98
N MET A 85 0.04 14.58 -10.99
CA MET A 85 1.13 13.76 -10.46
C MET A 85 0.65 12.62 -9.55
N ALA A 86 -0.52 12.76 -8.95
CA ALA A 86 -1.10 11.72 -8.10
C ALA A 86 -1.71 10.56 -8.91
N SER A 87 -1.83 9.39 -8.30
CA SER A 87 -2.47 8.21 -8.92
C SER A 87 -3.97 8.41 -9.18
N SER A 88 -4.63 9.29 -8.42
CA SER A 88 -6.05 9.60 -8.50
C SER A 88 -6.26 11.13 -8.44
N GLY A 89 -7.20 11.64 -7.66
CA GLY A 89 -7.49 13.08 -7.53
C GLY A 89 -6.44 13.92 -6.79
N GLY A 90 -5.44 13.31 -6.12
CA GLY A 90 -4.40 14.05 -5.37
C GLY A 90 -4.74 14.35 -3.92
N THR A 91 -5.93 14.00 -3.44
CA THR A 91 -6.43 14.33 -2.10
C THR A 91 -5.51 13.87 -0.98
N GLY A 92 -4.92 12.67 -1.09
CA GLY A 92 -4.02 12.17 -0.06
C GLY A 92 -2.79 13.07 0.16
N PHE A 93 -2.25 13.65 -0.91
CA PHE A 93 -1.17 14.63 -0.83
C PHE A 93 -1.62 15.93 -0.18
N GLU A 94 -2.79 16.46 -0.56
CA GLU A 94 -3.32 17.71 -0.01
C GLU A 94 -3.64 17.61 1.49
N LEU A 95 -4.18 16.47 1.95
CA LEU A 95 -4.39 16.19 3.36
C LEU A 95 -3.06 16.17 4.13
N ALA A 96 -2.06 15.54 3.56
CA ALA A 96 -0.73 15.45 4.15
C ALA A 96 -0.04 16.81 4.20
N ARG A 97 -0.11 17.59 3.13
CA ARG A 97 0.43 18.96 3.04
C ARG A 97 -0.21 19.90 4.05
N LEU A 98 -1.55 19.87 4.18
CA LEU A 98 -2.26 20.65 5.19
C LEU A 98 -1.75 20.34 6.60
N LEU A 99 -1.65 19.05 6.94
CA LEU A 99 -1.23 18.65 8.28
C LEU A 99 0.24 18.98 8.54
N LEU A 100 1.10 18.88 7.51
CA LEU A 100 2.49 19.31 7.57
C LEU A 100 2.57 20.81 7.94
N HIS A 101 1.80 21.68 7.27
CA HIS A 101 1.71 23.12 7.59
C HIS A 101 1.14 23.40 8.97
N LYS A 102 0.36 22.47 9.55
CA LYS A 102 -0.11 22.53 10.94
C LYS A 102 0.87 21.95 11.97
N GLY A 103 2.12 21.67 11.56
CA GLY A 103 3.17 21.18 12.42
C GLY A 103 3.12 19.67 12.71
N TYR A 104 2.37 18.90 11.92
CA TYR A 104 2.42 17.43 11.95
C TYR A 104 3.60 16.93 11.15
N LYS A 105 4.23 15.86 11.61
CA LYS A 105 5.12 15.03 10.80
C LYS A 105 4.28 14.02 10.03
N VAL A 106 4.60 13.79 8.76
CA VAL A 106 3.83 12.86 7.93
C VAL A 106 4.60 11.55 7.78
N ILE A 107 4.04 10.47 8.30
CA ILE A 107 4.54 9.12 8.05
C ILE A 107 3.88 8.60 6.78
N ALA A 108 4.61 8.65 5.69
CA ALA A 108 4.18 8.28 4.34
C ALA A 108 5.05 7.16 3.77
N VAL A 109 4.82 6.77 2.52
CA VAL A 109 5.55 5.67 1.87
C VAL A 109 6.26 6.19 0.62
N ARG A 110 7.58 5.96 0.53
CA ARG A 110 8.42 6.20 -0.66
C ARG A 110 8.94 4.89 -1.25
N TYR A 111 9.47 4.95 -2.45
CA TYR A 111 10.31 3.89 -3.00
C TYR A 111 11.76 4.16 -2.66
N ASN A 112 12.40 3.23 -1.95
CA ASN A 112 13.84 3.27 -1.68
C ASN A 112 14.55 2.47 -2.77
N ALA A 113 15.23 3.17 -3.66
CA ALA A 113 15.92 2.57 -4.80
C ALA A 113 17.14 1.74 -4.38
N GLU A 114 17.85 2.14 -3.33
CA GLU A 114 19.01 1.41 -2.81
C GLU A 114 18.62 0.02 -2.29
N GLN A 115 17.50 -0.04 -1.55
CA GLN A 115 16.96 -1.28 -0.98
C GLN A 115 15.95 -1.97 -1.90
N GLN A 116 15.62 -1.37 -3.05
CA GLN A 116 14.60 -1.82 -3.99
C GLN A 116 13.28 -2.22 -3.30
N ARG A 117 12.80 -1.36 -2.40
CA ARG A 117 11.60 -1.60 -1.60
C ARG A 117 10.76 -0.34 -1.42
N ALA A 118 9.47 -0.52 -1.19
CA ALA A 118 8.67 0.53 -0.57
C ALA A 118 8.99 0.58 0.92
N GLU A 119 9.07 1.77 1.50
CA GLU A 119 9.30 1.95 2.93
C GLU A 119 8.54 3.14 3.48
N HIS A 120 8.08 3.00 4.73
CA HIS A 120 7.59 4.15 5.47
C HIS A 120 8.77 5.02 5.89
N TYR A 121 8.58 6.33 5.80
CA TYR A 121 9.53 7.34 6.24
C TYR A 121 8.78 8.52 6.85
N ILE A 122 9.49 9.39 7.54
CA ILE A 122 8.94 10.61 8.12
C ILE A 122 9.27 11.77 7.19
N ALA A 123 8.23 12.41 6.64
CA ALA A 123 8.35 13.67 5.90
C ALA A 123 8.12 14.83 6.87
N GLU A 124 9.04 15.79 6.88
CA GLU A 124 8.99 17.01 7.69
C GLU A 124 8.94 18.27 6.82
N THR A 125 9.16 18.13 5.51
CA THR A 125 9.06 19.20 4.50
C THR A 125 8.18 18.77 3.33
N GLU A 126 7.77 19.72 2.48
CA GLU A 126 7.02 19.40 1.26
C GLU A 126 7.87 18.62 0.25
N GLU A 127 9.16 18.91 0.16
CA GLU A 127 10.12 18.17 -0.68
C GLU A 127 10.17 16.69 -0.26
N ASP A 128 10.23 16.44 1.06
CA ASP A 128 10.14 15.06 1.57
C ASP A 128 8.81 14.42 1.14
N LEU A 129 7.70 15.16 1.29
CA LEU A 129 6.37 14.64 1.04
C LEU A 129 6.16 14.24 -0.43
N ILE A 130 6.78 14.93 -1.38
CA ILE A 130 6.68 14.62 -2.82
C ILE A 130 7.08 13.17 -3.13
N GLN A 131 8.06 12.61 -2.41
CA GLN A 131 8.48 11.21 -2.58
C GLN A 131 7.35 10.21 -2.30
N SER A 132 6.32 10.63 -1.55
CA SER A 132 5.16 9.80 -1.25
C SER A 132 4.15 9.73 -2.38
N MET A 133 4.19 10.64 -3.34
CA MET A 133 3.21 10.68 -4.44
C MET A 133 3.19 9.37 -5.23
N GLY A 134 2.03 8.99 -5.69
CA GLY A 134 1.82 7.75 -6.42
C GLY A 134 1.73 6.49 -5.55
N SER A 135 0.88 5.58 -5.94
CA SER A 135 0.68 4.29 -5.26
C SER A 135 1.89 3.38 -5.43
N LYS A 136 2.26 2.63 -4.40
CA LYS A 136 3.29 1.59 -4.41
C LYS A 136 2.62 0.24 -4.17
N TYR A 137 2.56 -0.62 -5.20
CA TYR A 137 1.84 -1.91 -5.11
C TYR A 137 2.73 -3.06 -4.63
N ILE A 138 3.60 -2.78 -3.66
CA ILE A 138 4.45 -3.75 -2.96
C ILE A 138 4.36 -3.52 -1.45
N GLN A 139 4.74 -4.54 -0.65
CA GLN A 139 4.75 -4.39 0.80
C GLN A 139 5.77 -3.34 1.23
N SER A 140 5.33 -2.39 2.07
CA SER A 140 6.23 -1.38 2.64
C SER A 140 6.93 -1.91 3.90
N PHE A 141 8.22 -1.62 4.03
CA PHE A 141 8.97 -1.77 5.27
C PHE A 141 8.66 -0.58 6.18
N SER A 142 8.25 -0.82 7.42
CA SER A 142 7.69 0.24 8.27
C SER A 142 8.33 0.33 9.66
N GLU A 143 9.29 -0.54 9.98
CA GLU A 143 9.83 -0.66 11.33
C GLU A 143 10.47 0.62 11.84
N GLU A 144 11.34 1.25 11.03
CA GLU A 144 12.11 2.43 11.42
C GLU A 144 11.21 3.65 11.65
N ALA A 145 10.31 3.94 10.71
CA ALA A 145 9.41 5.08 10.80
C ALA A 145 8.46 4.98 12.00
N PHE A 146 7.92 3.78 12.25
CA PHE A 146 6.99 3.61 13.37
C PHE A 146 7.69 3.59 14.73
N ARG A 147 8.94 3.11 14.79
CA ARG A 147 9.75 3.22 16.01
C ARG A 147 10.16 4.65 16.34
N ALA A 148 10.32 5.49 15.34
CA ALA A 148 10.72 6.88 15.51
C ALA A 148 9.60 7.78 16.06
N MET A 149 8.33 7.30 16.11
CA MET A 149 7.22 8.05 16.71
C MET A 149 7.45 8.28 18.21
N LYS A 150 7.36 9.53 18.63
CA LYS A 150 7.51 9.94 20.04
C LYS A 150 6.19 10.46 20.59
N LYS A 151 5.92 10.17 21.87
CA LYS A 151 4.81 10.77 22.61
C LYS A 151 4.96 12.29 22.63
N GLY A 152 3.85 13.02 22.44
CA GLY A 152 3.82 14.48 22.32
C GLY A 152 4.18 15.02 20.93
N GLY A 153 4.56 14.17 20.00
CA GLY A 153 4.70 14.54 18.58
C GLY A 153 3.37 14.38 17.85
N LYS A 154 3.05 15.33 16.96
CA LYS A 154 1.86 15.27 16.10
C LYS A 154 2.19 14.54 14.81
N TYR A 155 1.34 13.57 14.41
CA TYR A 155 1.59 12.74 13.23
C TYR A 155 0.33 12.55 12.36
N LEU A 156 0.51 12.65 11.04
CA LEU A 156 -0.35 11.94 10.10
C LEU A 156 0.33 10.60 9.79
N VAL A 157 -0.36 9.49 9.99
CA VAL A 157 0.16 8.18 9.59
C VAL A 157 -0.67 7.62 8.46
N THR A 158 -0.01 7.30 7.34
CA THR A 158 -0.64 6.66 6.18
C THR A 158 -0.23 5.19 6.12
N GLY A 159 -1.11 4.32 5.63
CA GLY A 159 -0.77 2.90 5.48
C GLY A 159 -1.92 2.05 4.99
N THR A 160 -1.64 0.76 4.80
CA THR A 160 -2.71 -0.20 4.52
C THR A 160 -3.67 -0.29 5.70
N PRO A 161 -4.95 -0.67 5.49
CA PRO A 161 -5.93 -0.72 6.59
C PRO A 161 -5.51 -1.60 7.77
N CYS A 162 -4.79 -2.68 7.50
CA CYS A 162 -4.27 -3.56 8.56
C CYS A 162 -3.10 -2.91 9.35
N GLN A 163 -2.26 -2.10 8.69
CA GLN A 163 -1.24 -1.29 9.37
C GLN A 163 -1.91 -0.23 10.25
N ILE A 164 -2.89 0.47 9.71
CA ILE A 164 -3.61 1.53 10.42
C ILE A 164 -4.43 0.98 11.59
N ALA A 165 -5.01 -0.21 11.48
CA ALA A 165 -5.70 -0.83 12.60
C ALA A 165 -4.76 -1.22 13.77
N SER A 166 -3.54 -1.70 13.46
CA SER A 166 -2.50 -1.89 14.48
C SER A 166 -1.99 -0.55 15.03
N MET A 167 -1.84 0.47 14.17
CA MET A 167 -1.43 1.82 14.57
C MET A 167 -2.46 2.46 15.49
N ARG A 168 -3.78 2.33 15.22
CA ARG A 168 -4.84 2.81 16.11
C ARG A 168 -4.69 2.21 17.52
N ARG A 169 -4.45 0.89 17.62
CA ARG A 169 -4.18 0.25 18.91
C ARG A 169 -2.92 0.78 19.58
N TYR A 170 -1.85 0.98 18.81
CA TYR A 170 -0.60 1.55 19.32
C TYR A 170 -0.83 2.96 19.89
N VAL A 171 -1.51 3.81 19.16
CA VAL A 171 -1.85 5.19 19.55
C VAL A 171 -2.68 5.19 20.84
N GLN A 172 -3.72 4.33 20.92
CA GLN A 172 -4.54 4.16 22.12
C GLN A 172 -3.72 3.67 23.33
N MET A 173 -2.88 2.66 23.13
CA MET A 173 -2.02 2.13 24.21
C MET A 173 -0.97 3.15 24.70
N LYS A 174 -0.55 4.08 23.82
CA LYS A 174 0.40 5.16 24.15
C LYS A 174 -0.29 6.45 24.58
N LYS A 175 -1.62 6.54 24.54
CA LYS A 175 -2.42 7.75 24.84
C LYS A 175 -1.95 8.93 23.96
N MET A 176 -2.02 8.74 22.65
CA MET A 176 -1.61 9.70 21.61
C MET A 176 -2.77 10.00 20.64
N GLU A 177 -4.02 9.68 21.01
CA GLU A 177 -5.17 9.80 20.11
C GLU A 177 -5.37 11.23 19.61
N ASP A 178 -5.11 12.23 20.45
CA ASP A 178 -5.31 13.65 20.11
C ASP A 178 -4.25 14.18 19.15
N ASP A 179 -3.08 13.56 19.12
CA ASP A 179 -1.92 14.00 18.35
C ASP A 179 -1.75 13.25 17.02
N VAL A 180 -2.56 12.21 16.75
CA VAL A 180 -2.35 11.36 15.58
C VAL A 180 -3.61 11.28 14.72
N VAL A 181 -3.47 11.67 13.46
CA VAL A 181 -4.47 11.44 12.40
C VAL A 181 -4.09 10.19 11.62
N LEU A 182 -5.05 9.30 11.38
CA LEU A 182 -4.83 8.04 10.69
C LEU A 182 -5.55 8.01 9.35
N MET A 183 -4.81 7.75 8.27
CA MET A 183 -5.34 7.64 6.92
C MET A 183 -5.01 6.28 6.33
N ASP A 184 -6.03 5.53 5.89
CA ASP A 184 -5.86 4.32 5.10
C ASP A 184 -6.39 4.48 3.67
N PHE A 185 -6.32 3.42 2.89
CA PHE A 185 -6.82 3.40 1.53
C PHE A 185 -7.56 2.10 1.20
N PHE A 186 -8.38 2.10 0.15
CA PHE A 186 -8.98 0.88 -0.37
C PHE A 186 -7.89 -0.07 -0.84
N CYS A 187 -7.65 -1.13 -0.08
CA CYS A 187 -6.55 -2.05 -0.30
C CYS A 187 -7.00 -3.30 -1.05
N HIS A 188 -6.41 -3.53 -2.21
CA HIS A 188 -6.66 -4.74 -3.00
C HIS A 188 -6.03 -5.98 -2.35
N GLY A 189 -4.76 -5.88 -1.95
CA GLY A 189 -3.94 -6.93 -1.34
C GLY A 189 -2.46 -6.59 -1.52
N VAL A 190 -1.59 -7.34 -0.87
CA VAL A 190 -0.14 -7.11 -0.91
C VAL A 190 0.54 -8.28 -1.61
N PRO A 191 1.16 -8.07 -2.79
CA PRO A 191 1.89 -9.11 -3.50
C PRO A 191 3.22 -9.42 -2.82
N SER A 192 3.75 -10.61 -3.09
CA SER A 192 5.08 -11.03 -2.65
C SER A 192 6.17 -10.15 -3.25
N LYS A 193 7.16 -9.75 -2.44
CA LYS A 193 8.35 -9.03 -2.91
C LYS A 193 9.12 -9.84 -3.96
N LEU A 194 9.02 -11.18 -3.95
CA LEU A 194 9.64 -12.03 -4.97
C LEU A 194 9.15 -11.69 -6.39
N LEU A 195 7.87 -11.27 -6.54
CA LEU A 195 7.37 -10.79 -7.83
C LEU A 195 8.10 -9.51 -8.26
N TRP A 196 8.23 -8.55 -7.34
CA TRP A 196 8.90 -7.28 -7.59
C TRP A 196 10.38 -7.48 -7.90
N ASP A 197 11.10 -8.24 -7.07
CA ASP A 197 12.53 -8.49 -7.24
C ASP A 197 12.83 -9.13 -8.59
N LYS A 198 12.01 -10.11 -8.98
CA LYS A 198 12.16 -10.77 -10.28
C LYS A 198 11.83 -9.83 -11.44
N TYR A 199 10.80 -9.01 -11.31
CA TYR A 199 10.41 -8.03 -12.32
C TYR A 199 11.53 -7.01 -12.56
N VAL A 200 12.10 -6.46 -11.49
CA VAL A 200 13.24 -5.53 -11.56
C VAL A 200 14.47 -6.20 -12.15
N ALA A 201 14.83 -7.39 -11.68
CA ALA A 201 15.99 -8.13 -12.17
C ALA A 201 15.93 -8.46 -13.68
N GLU A 202 14.73 -8.60 -14.26
CA GLU A 202 14.56 -8.81 -15.70
C GLU A 202 14.71 -7.52 -16.53
N LEU A 203 14.56 -6.36 -15.90
CA LEU A 203 14.65 -5.06 -16.57
C LEU A 203 16.01 -4.39 -16.40
N GLU A 204 16.70 -4.57 -15.28
CA GLU A 204 18.00 -3.97 -14.99
C GLU A 204 19.08 -4.23 -16.07
N PRO A 205 19.15 -5.39 -16.76
CA PRO A 205 20.07 -5.55 -17.88
C PRO A 205 19.88 -4.53 -19.01
N LYS A 206 18.66 -4.00 -19.17
CA LYS A 206 18.31 -3.03 -20.22
C LYS A 206 18.49 -1.57 -19.77
N ILE A 207 18.06 -1.23 -18.54
CA ILE A 207 17.99 0.14 -18.06
C ILE A 207 19.04 0.51 -17.01
N GLY A 208 19.80 -0.47 -16.50
CA GLY A 208 20.70 -0.31 -15.35
C GLY A 208 19.97 -0.55 -14.03
N LYS A 209 20.63 -0.26 -12.90
CA LYS A 209 20.03 -0.36 -11.58
C LYS A 209 18.82 0.57 -11.50
N VAL A 210 17.69 0.05 -11.05
CA VAL A 210 16.46 0.85 -10.92
C VAL A 210 16.63 1.91 -9.85
N ILE A 211 16.53 3.18 -10.22
CA ILE A 211 16.65 4.34 -9.35
C ILE A 211 15.31 5.02 -9.06
N TYR A 212 14.28 4.74 -9.86
CA TYR A 212 12.93 5.25 -9.69
C TYR A 212 11.90 4.20 -10.13
N ALA A 213 10.77 4.13 -9.42
CA ALA A 213 9.65 3.28 -9.78
C ALA A 213 8.31 3.98 -9.54
N SER A 214 7.45 3.92 -10.54
CA SER A 214 6.06 4.39 -10.49
C SER A 214 5.14 3.28 -11.00
N TRP A 215 4.13 2.95 -10.22
CA TRP A 215 3.11 1.95 -10.61
C TRP A 215 1.89 2.55 -11.28
N ARG A 216 1.74 3.87 -11.23
CA ARG A 216 0.58 4.56 -11.80
C ARG A 216 1.03 5.87 -12.44
N ASN A 217 0.62 6.11 -13.68
CA ASN A 217 0.73 7.41 -14.31
C ASN A 217 -0.44 7.64 -15.27
N LYS A 218 -0.85 8.90 -15.40
CA LYS A 218 -2.00 9.32 -16.21
C LYS A 218 -1.60 9.76 -17.63
N ARG A 219 -0.55 9.16 -18.18
CA ARG A 219 -0.07 9.51 -19.54
C ARG A 219 -1.16 9.30 -20.60
N ALA A 220 -1.97 8.26 -20.44
CA ALA A 220 -3.04 7.92 -21.35
C ALA A 220 -4.44 8.06 -20.70
N GLY A 221 -4.58 9.00 -19.75
CA GLY A 221 -5.78 9.17 -18.93
C GLY A 221 -5.75 8.39 -17.63
N TRP A 222 -6.69 8.68 -16.76
CA TRP A 222 -6.77 8.06 -15.44
C TRP A 222 -7.21 6.60 -15.49
N HIS A 223 -8.16 6.24 -16.38
CA HIS A 223 -8.66 4.87 -16.49
C HIS A 223 -7.61 3.89 -17.04
N ASP A 224 -6.67 4.34 -17.88
CA ASP A 224 -5.52 3.53 -18.34
C ASP A 224 -4.21 3.84 -17.57
N SER A 225 -4.32 4.39 -16.36
CA SER A 225 -3.18 4.78 -15.53
C SER A 225 -2.45 3.62 -14.83
N TRP A 226 -2.90 2.39 -14.98
CA TRP A 226 -2.16 1.20 -14.59
C TRP A 226 -0.96 0.99 -15.51
N ALA A 227 0.01 1.88 -15.36
CA ALA A 227 1.20 1.95 -16.18
C ALA A 227 2.43 1.91 -15.29
N MET A 228 3.26 0.89 -15.48
CA MET A 228 4.55 0.78 -14.83
C MET A 228 5.51 1.78 -15.47
N GLY A 229 6.27 2.47 -14.65
CA GLY A 229 7.36 3.32 -15.08
C GLY A 229 8.59 3.05 -14.23
N LEU A 230 9.70 2.70 -14.85
CA LEU A 230 10.99 2.50 -14.19
C LEU A 230 12.06 3.33 -14.88
N ASP A 231 12.90 3.98 -14.08
CA ASP A 231 14.11 4.64 -14.56
C ASP A 231 15.32 3.92 -13.97
N GLY A 232 16.37 3.79 -14.78
CA GLY A 232 17.59 3.10 -14.43
C GLY A 232 18.81 4.01 -14.53
N ASP A 233 19.90 3.64 -13.87
CA ASP A 233 21.13 4.42 -13.76
C ASP A 233 22.04 4.39 -15.02
N LYS A 234 21.64 3.69 -16.09
CA LYS A 234 22.38 3.73 -17.36
C LYS A 234 22.30 5.10 -18.07
N GLN A 235 21.52 6.03 -17.56
CA GLN A 235 21.44 7.41 -18.06
C GLN A 235 22.00 8.40 -17.05
N ASP A 236 22.61 9.48 -17.57
CA ASP A 236 23.12 10.65 -16.84
C ASP A 236 22.01 11.55 -16.22
N SER A 237 20.85 11.02 -15.89
CA SER A 237 19.77 11.83 -15.34
C SER A 237 19.48 11.47 -13.89
N SER A 238 19.82 12.36 -12.99
CA SER A 238 19.20 12.35 -11.66
C SER A 238 17.68 12.41 -11.79
N VAL A 239 16.96 11.55 -11.06
CA VAL A 239 15.49 11.63 -11.01
C VAL A 239 15.11 12.85 -10.19
N ASP A 240 14.55 13.85 -10.86
CA ASP A 240 13.84 14.91 -10.19
C ASP A 240 12.43 14.42 -9.82
N TRP A 241 12.18 14.30 -8.54
CA TRP A 241 10.88 13.86 -8.03
C TRP A 241 9.74 14.82 -8.36
N HIS A 242 10.00 16.12 -8.51
CA HIS A 242 9.03 17.11 -8.95
C HIS A 242 8.63 16.93 -10.42
N ASP A 243 9.57 16.49 -11.26
CA ASP A 243 9.35 16.28 -12.70
C ASP A 243 9.30 14.79 -13.06
N SER A 244 9.33 13.87 -12.10
CA SER A 244 9.36 12.43 -12.33
C SER A 244 8.22 11.96 -13.22
N TYR A 245 7.02 12.52 -13.01
CA TYR A 245 5.85 12.23 -13.83
C TYR A 245 6.00 12.75 -15.26
N ASN A 246 6.60 13.92 -15.44
CA ASN A 246 6.86 14.52 -16.76
C ASN A 246 7.99 13.81 -17.50
N LYS A 247 9.02 13.32 -16.80
CA LYS A 247 10.06 12.46 -17.40
C LYS A 247 9.48 11.15 -17.90
N LEU A 248 8.56 10.54 -17.17
CA LEU A 248 7.78 9.38 -17.61
C LEU A 248 7.03 9.65 -18.91
N ILE A 249 6.56 10.88 -19.12
CA ILE A 249 5.82 11.28 -20.31
C ILE A 249 6.77 11.61 -21.47
N ARG A 250 7.92 12.22 -21.22
CA ARG A 250 8.85 12.72 -22.26
C ARG A 250 9.67 11.63 -22.95
N GLY A 251 9.70 10.39 -22.39
CA GLY A 251 10.28 9.24 -23.06
C GLY A 251 11.78 9.33 -23.32
N GLY A 252 12.60 9.19 -22.27
CA GLY A 252 14.02 8.90 -22.45
C GLY A 252 14.21 7.48 -23.01
N LYS A 253 15.25 7.26 -23.83
CA LYS A 253 15.50 5.98 -24.51
C LYS A 253 15.78 4.79 -23.58
N THR A 254 16.06 5.03 -22.30
CA THR A 254 16.35 3.98 -21.30
C THR A 254 15.24 3.81 -20.27
N PHE A 255 14.22 4.63 -20.36
CA PHE A 255 13.06 4.55 -19.52
C PHE A 255 12.17 3.38 -19.95
N TYR A 256 11.89 2.46 -19.02
CA TYR A 256 10.92 1.41 -19.25
C TYR A 256 9.53 1.86 -18.82
N SER A 257 8.59 1.82 -19.73
CA SER A 257 7.18 2.01 -19.42
C SER A 257 6.33 0.98 -20.15
N ARG A 258 5.42 0.35 -19.43
CA ARG A 258 4.44 -0.57 -20.01
C ARG A 258 3.14 -0.53 -19.22
N LYS A 259 2.03 -0.40 -19.94
CA LYS A 259 0.70 -0.38 -19.36
C LYS A 259 0.15 -1.79 -19.14
N ARG A 260 -0.85 -1.89 -18.23
CA ARG A 260 -1.65 -3.09 -18.07
C ARG A 260 -2.29 -3.51 -19.41
N SER A 261 -2.88 -2.57 -20.13
CA SER A 261 -3.50 -2.77 -21.46
C SER A 261 -2.53 -3.32 -22.49
N GLU A 262 -1.23 -3.00 -22.37
CA GLU A 262 -0.15 -3.51 -23.21
C GLU A 262 0.39 -4.86 -22.73
N GLY A 263 -0.19 -5.42 -21.66
CA GLY A 263 0.14 -6.75 -21.16
C GLY A 263 1.34 -6.79 -20.22
N ASP A 264 1.58 -5.73 -19.44
CA ASP A 264 2.63 -5.73 -18.42
C ASP A 264 2.49 -6.91 -17.45
N LEU A 265 3.61 -7.59 -17.17
CA LEU A 265 3.62 -8.83 -16.39
C LEU A 265 3.37 -8.59 -14.90
N PHE A 266 3.86 -7.47 -14.33
CA PHE A 266 3.57 -7.17 -12.92
C PHE A 266 2.08 -7.08 -12.68
N TYR A 267 1.36 -6.32 -13.53
CA TYR A 267 -0.10 -6.19 -13.39
C TYR A 267 -0.85 -7.48 -13.73
N LYS A 268 -0.35 -8.29 -14.65
CA LYS A 268 -0.94 -9.62 -14.91
C LYS A 268 -0.93 -10.50 -13.66
N PHE A 269 0.16 -10.50 -12.89
CA PHE A 269 0.21 -11.24 -11.62
C PHE A 269 -0.59 -10.55 -10.52
N PHE A 270 -0.43 -9.24 -10.35
CA PHE A 270 -1.09 -8.47 -9.29
C PHE A 270 -2.61 -8.54 -9.40
N LEU A 271 -3.18 -8.23 -10.57
CA LEU A 271 -4.63 -8.21 -10.79
C LEU A 271 -5.24 -9.61 -11.01
N SER A 272 -4.41 -10.64 -11.06
CA SER A 272 -4.87 -12.03 -11.01
C SER A 272 -4.94 -12.58 -9.58
N ASP A 273 -4.56 -11.80 -8.58
CA ASP A 273 -4.64 -12.14 -7.15
C ASP A 273 -3.84 -13.38 -6.74
N VAL A 274 -2.75 -13.70 -7.43
CA VAL A 274 -2.17 -15.04 -7.33
C VAL A 274 -1.01 -15.19 -6.34
N CYS A 275 -0.35 -14.10 -5.94
CA CYS A 275 0.85 -14.15 -5.09
C CYS A 275 0.78 -13.18 -3.89
N PHE A 276 -0.40 -13.00 -3.29
CA PHE A 276 -0.56 -12.12 -2.16
C PHE A 276 -0.20 -12.79 -0.82
N ASN A 277 -0.02 -11.96 0.20
CA ASN A 277 0.18 -12.44 1.56
C ASN A 277 -0.99 -13.36 1.98
N LYS A 278 -0.67 -14.50 2.59
CA LYS A 278 -1.69 -15.46 3.07
C LYS A 278 -2.73 -14.81 4.00
N ALA A 279 -2.31 -13.81 4.78
CA ALA A 279 -3.22 -13.04 5.63
C ALA A 279 -4.23 -12.21 4.82
N CYS A 280 -3.89 -11.75 3.59
CA CYS A 280 -4.84 -11.07 2.71
C CYS A 280 -5.95 -12.00 2.20
N TYR A 281 -5.63 -13.26 1.94
CA TYR A 281 -6.62 -14.24 1.49
C TYR A 281 -7.53 -14.74 2.62
N LYS A 282 -6.96 -15.08 3.76
CA LYS A 282 -7.67 -15.81 4.83
C LYS A 282 -8.36 -14.88 5.83
N ASP A 283 -7.63 -13.84 6.23
CA ASP A 283 -7.92 -13.15 7.49
C ASP A 283 -8.11 -11.64 7.32
N CYS A 284 -8.25 -11.14 6.08
CA CYS A 284 -8.47 -9.72 5.85
C CYS A 284 -9.83 -9.27 6.44
N LYS A 285 -9.78 -8.29 7.35
CA LYS A 285 -10.94 -7.73 8.08
C LYS A 285 -11.34 -6.35 7.57
N PHE A 286 -10.66 -5.82 6.55
CA PHE A 286 -10.61 -4.38 6.27
C PHE A 286 -11.19 -3.98 4.91
N LYS A 287 -12.06 -4.79 4.35
CA LYS A 287 -12.70 -4.48 3.06
C LYS A 287 -13.90 -3.53 3.24
N ASN A 288 -14.27 -2.85 2.16
CA ASN A 288 -15.40 -1.95 2.10
C ASN A 288 -15.32 -0.85 3.19
N LEU A 289 -16.32 -0.75 4.07
CA LEU A 289 -16.41 0.25 5.14
C LEU A 289 -15.65 -0.13 6.42
N GLN A 290 -14.99 -1.29 6.45
CA GLN A 290 -14.25 -1.75 7.62
C GLN A 290 -12.90 -1.06 7.74
N SER A 291 -12.81 -0.04 8.56
CA SER A 291 -11.60 0.75 8.80
C SER A 291 -11.43 1.11 10.28
N ALA A 292 -10.20 1.35 10.68
CA ALA A 292 -9.82 1.97 11.96
C ALA A 292 -9.16 3.35 11.74
N ALA A 293 -9.19 3.86 10.51
CA ALA A 293 -8.67 5.18 10.17
C ALA A 293 -9.66 6.30 10.53
N ASP A 294 -9.20 7.53 10.50
CA ASP A 294 -10.06 8.73 10.50
C ASP A 294 -10.59 8.99 9.09
N ILE A 295 -9.73 8.70 8.06
CA ILE A 295 -10.02 8.92 6.64
C ILE A 295 -9.58 7.70 5.84
N ARG A 296 -10.41 7.25 4.90
CA ARG A 296 -10.04 6.31 3.84
C ARG A 296 -10.10 6.97 2.49
N ILE A 297 -9.09 6.76 1.68
CA ILE A 297 -9.02 7.29 0.31
C ILE A 297 -8.87 6.16 -0.73
N GLY A 298 -9.13 6.45 -1.99
CA GLY A 298 -8.84 5.56 -3.10
C GLY A 298 -9.35 6.10 -4.42
N ASP A 299 -9.10 5.36 -5.50
CA ASP A 299 -9.66 5.71 -6.81
C ASP A 299 -11.19 5.56 -6.78
N LEU A 300 -11.92 6.52 -7.31
CA LEU A 300 -13.37 6.45 -7.43
C LEU A 300 -13.75 5.92 -8.83
N TRP A 301 -13.72 4.60 -8.97
CA TRP A 301 -13.93 3.89 -10.25
C TRP A 301 -15.39 3.79 -10.71
N GLY A 302 -16.34 4.34 -9.96
CA GLY A 302 -17.77 4.20 -10.23
C GLY A 302 -18.21 4.82 -11.56
N HIS A 303 -19.37 4.37 -12.06
CA HIS A 303 -19.97 4.82 -13.33
C HIS A 303 -20.16 6.32 -13.40
N LYS A 304 -20.45 6.98 -12.25
CA LYS A 304 -20.65 8.43 -12.19
C LYS A 304 -19.47 9.25 -12.69
N TYR A 305 -18.24 8.71 -12.57
CA TYR A 305 -16.99 9.38 -12.94
C TYR A 305 -16.27 8.69 -14.09
N ALA A 306 -16.94 7.86 -14.86
CA ALA A 306 -16.36 7.06 -15.95
C ALA A 306 -15.75 7.92 -17.08
N GLU A 307 -16.26 9.13 -17.31
CA GLU A 307 -15.74 10.07 -18.32
C GLU A 307 -14.58 10.95 -17.80
N ASN A 308 -14.24 10.84 -16.52
CA ASN A 308 -13.19 11.70 -15.91
C ASN A 308 -11.80 11.07 -16.10
N GLU A 309 -10.93 11.70 -16.89
CA GLU A 309 -9.58 11.21 -17.17
C GLU A 309 -8.49 11.92 -16.35
N ASP A 310 -8.86 12.94 -15.54
CA ASP A 310 -7.91 13.65 -14.67
C ASP A 310 -7.71 12.95 -13.32
N GLY A 311 -8.63 12.08 -12.94
CA GLY A 311 -8.64 11.34 -11.69
C GLY A 311 -9.51 11.98 -10.61
N VAL A 312 -10.27 11.13 -9.93
CA VAL A 312 -11.13 11.45 -8.79
C VAL A 312 -10.81 10.53 -7.63
N THR A 313 -10.55 11.11 -6.46
CA THR A 313 -10.36 10.36 -5.21
C THR A 313 -11.70 10.18 -4.52
N GLY A 314 -12.10 8.92 -4.29
CA GLY A 314 -13.16 8.59 -3.36
C GLY A 314 -12.63 8.68 -1.93
N VAL A 315 -13.36 9.40 -1.07
CA VAL A 315 -13.02 9.58 0.33
C VAL A 315 -14.16 9.09 1.21
N LEU A 316 -13.83 8.36 2.27
CA LEU A 316 -14.72 8.07 3.39
C LEU A 316 -14.14 8.68 4.66
N THR A 317 -14.93 9.43 5.39
CA THR A 317 -14.57 9.93 6.74
C THR A 317 -15.28 9.08 7.78
N PHE A 318 -14.56 8.65 8.82
CA PHE A 318 -15.08 7.79 9.89
C PHE A 318 -15.15 8.50 11.24
N THR A 319 -14.48 9.65 11.38
CA THR A 319 -14.45 10.46 12.60
C THR A 319 -14.65 11.93 12.24
N GLU A 320 -15.14 12.74 13.18
CA GLU A 320 -15.26 14.20 13.01
C GLU A 320 -13.91 14.84 12.68
N ARG A 321 -12.81 14.33 13.28
CA ARG A 321 -11.46 14.79 12.98
C ARG A 321 -11.12 14.55 11.50
N GLY A 322 -11.44 13.38 10.97
CA GLY A 322 -11.22 13.05 9.57
C GLY A 322 -11.98 13.99 8.64
N GLU A 323 -13.23 14.26 8.93
CA GLU A 323 -14.04 15.20 8.15
C GLU A 323 -13.49 16.63 8.22
N LYS A 324 -13.10 17.10 9.40
CA LYS A 324 -12.50 18.42 9.58
C LYS A 324 -11.23 18.59 8.75
N VAL A 325 -10.31 17.60 8.79
CA VAL A 325 -9.08 17.64 7.99
C VAL A 325 -9.39 17.67 6.50
N LEU A 326 -10.39 16.90 6.04
CA LEU A 326 -10.81 16.93 4.63
C LEU A 326 -11.34 18.31 4.22
N ARG A 327 -12.24 18.89 5.00
CA ARG A 327 -12.87 20.19 4.67
C ARG A 327 -11.89 21.36 4.67
N GLU A 328 -10.82 21.27 5.46
CA GLU A 328 -9.77 22.31 5.54
C GLU A 328 -8.69 22.15 4.46
N SER A 329 -8.67 21.03 3.74
CA SER A 329 -7.63 20.74 2.73
C SER A 329 -7.90 21.45 1.40
N ASN A 330 -6.85 21.61 0.59
CA ASN A 330 -6.92 22.29 -0.71
C ASN A 330 -7.50 21.39 -1.82
N VAL A 331 -8.71 20.87 -1.61
CA VAL A 331 -9.41 20.01 -2.55
C VAL A 331 -10.80 20.52 -2.91
N GLU A 332 -11.26 20.19 -4.11
CA GLU A 332 -12.69 20.23 -4.41
C GLU A 332 -13.38 19.06 -3.73
N ILE A 333 -14.55 19.30 -3.16
CA ILE A 333 -15.31 18.32 -2.39
C ILE A 333 -16.73 18.24 -2.93
N VAL A 334 -17.09 17.08 -3.45
CA VAL A 334 -18.46 16.76 -3.87
C VAL A 334 -19.01 15.68 -2.93
N PRO A 335 -20.06 15.96 -2.15
CA PRO A 335 -20.68 14.92 -1.32
C PRO A 335 -21.21 13.77 -2.16
N GLU A 336 -20.97 12.55 -1.70
CA GLU A 336 -21.42 11.33 -2.35
C GLU A 336 -21.93 10.32 -1.31
N ILE A 337 -22.86 9.46 -1.73
CA ILE A 337 -23.24 8.32 -0.89
C ILE A 337 -22.10 7.28 -0.85
N THR A 338 -22.03 6.53 0.22
CA THR A 338 -20.96 5.52 0.43
C THR A 338 -20.93 4.46 -0.67
N GLU A 339 -22.06 4.14 -1.26
CA GLU A 339 -22.24 3.18 -2.36
C GLU A 339 -21.51 3.63 -3.62
N VAL A 340 -21.56 4.93 -3.96
CA VAL A 340 -20.84 5.52 -5.09
C VAL A 340 -19.34 5.49 -4.82
N VAL A 341 -18.90 5.86 -3.61
CA VAL A 341 -17.47 5.84 -3.24
C VAL A 341 -16.90 4.43 -3.25
N THR A 342 -17.69 3.44 -2.88
CA THR A 342 -17.26 2.03 -2.81
C THR A 342 -17.54 1.24 -4.08
N GLU A 343 -18.16 1.85 -5.10
CA GLU A 343 -18.36 1.23 -6.40
C GLU A 343 -16.99 0.92 -7.05
N GLY A 344 -16.84 -0.29 -7.58
CA GLY A 344 -15.56 -0.74 -8.14
C GLY A 344 -14.49 -1.14 -7.12
N GLN A 345 -14.72 -0.92 -5.83
CA GLN A 345 -13.80 -1.36 -4.77
C GLN A 345 -14.06 -2.82 -4.37
N LEU A 346 -13.03 -3.48 -3.86
CA LEU A 346 -13.10 -4.86 -3.42
C LEU A 346 -13.99 -4.99 -2.17
N LYS A 347 -15.17 -5.60 -2.32
CA LYS A 347 -16.17 -5.74 -1.24
C LYS A 347 -15.91 -6.92 -0.31
N GLY A 348 -15.13 -7.91 -0.77
CA GLY A 348 -14.90 -9.15 -0.03
C GLY A 348 -13.46 -9.66 -0.10
N LYS A 349 -13.22 -10.77 0.59
CA LYS A 349 -11.91 -11.43 0.60
C LYS A 349 -11.62 -12.08 -0.76
N ILE A 350 -10.37 -11.97 -1.19
CA ILE A 350 -9.86 -12.69 -2.37
C ILE A 350 -9.60 -14.16 -1.99
N LYS A 351 -9.79 -15.07 -2.93
CA LYS A 351 -9.49 -16.50 -2.71
C LYS A 351 -8.04 -16.81 -3.09
N SER A 352 -7.34 -17.52 -2.21
CA SER A 352 -6.00 -18.02 -2.52
C SER A 352 -6.07 -19.04 -3.67
N PRO A 353 -5.20 -18.95 -4.67
CA PRO A 353 -5.12 -19.97 -5.70
C PRO A 353 -4.61 -21.29 -5.11
N TYR A 354 -5.14 -22.42 -5.57
CA TYR A 354 -4.73 -23.74 -5.10
C TYR A 354 -3.24 -24.05 -5.38
N TYR A 355 -2.69 -23.43 -6.42
CA TYR A 355 -1.27 -23.53 -6.81
C TYR A 355 -0.36 -22.50 -6.12
N TYR A 356 -0.81 -21.80 -5.08
CA TYR A 356 -0.08 -20.72 -4.40
C TYR A 356 1.35 -21.13 -4.01
N THR A 357 1.50 -22.27 -3.32
CA THR A 357 2.82 -22.72 -2.84
C THR A 357 3.76 -23.01 -4.01
N PHE A 358 3.25 -23.60 -5.08
CA PHE A 358 4.00 -23.86 -6.30
C PHE A 358 4.41 -22.54 -6.99
N LEU A 359 3.50 -21.57 -7.11
CA LEU A 359 3.82 -20.27 -7.66
C LEU A 359 4.94 -19.56 -6.87
N ILE A 360 4.89 -19.58 -5.54
CA ILE A 360 5.97 -19.02 -4.72
C ILE A 360 7.31 -19.72 -4.99
N ALA A 361 7.31 -21.03 -5.18
CA ALA A 361 8.52 -21.75 -5.57
C ALA A 361 9.03 -21.33 -6.97
N LEU A 362 8.14 -21.16 -7.94
CA LEU A 362 8.49 -20.65 -9.28
C LEU A 362 9.07 -19.23 -9.22
N LEU A 363 8.49 -18.33 -8.40
CA LEU A 363 9.03 -16.97 -8.22
C LEU A 363 10.45 -16.97 -7.62
N ARG A 364 10.83 -18.01 -6.89
CA ARG A 364 12.20 -18.23 -6.36
C ARG A 364 13.13 -18.93 -7.32
N SER A 365 12.63 -19.53 -8.38
CA SER A 365 13.42 -20.25 -9.37
C SER A 365 14.16 -19.29 -10.33
N ARG A 366 14.98 -19.83 -11.24
CA ARG A 366 15.65 -19.06 -12.29
C ARG A 366 14.76 -18.75 -13.50
N LEU A 367 13.51 -19.22 -13.52
CA LEU A 367 12.58 -18.98 -14.63
C LEU A 367 12.22 -17.49 -14.70
N ASN A 368 12.09 -16.96 -15.90
CA ASN A 368 11.61 -15.59 -16.12
C ASN A 368 10.09 -15.49 -15.91
N LEU A 369 9.62 -14.26 -15.64
CA LEU A 369 8.19 -13.98 -15.35
C LEU A 369 7.27 -14.41 -16.50
N GLY A 370 7.70 -14.26 -17.74
CA GLY A 370 6.91 -14.68 -18.91
C GLY A 370 6.64 -16.18 -18.91
N THR A 371 7.65 -16.98 -18.61
CA THR A 371 7.52 -18.46 -18.48
C THR A 371 6.63 -18.82 -17.29
N ILE A 372 6.87 -18.20 -16.13
CA ILE A 372 6.05 -18.43 -14.93
C ILE A 372 4.58 -18.08 -15.21
N TYR A 373 4.33 -16.97 -15.91
CA TYR A 373 2.96 -16.57 -16.27
C TYR A 373 2.28 -17.61 -17.17
N ARG A 374 2.98 -18.15 -18.18
CA ARG A 374 2.42 -19.23 -19.03
C ARG A 374 2.05 -20.46 -18.21
N ILE A 375 2.93 -20.89 -17.30
CA ILE A 375 2.64 -22.01 -16.37
C ILE A 375 1.39 -21.71 -15.53
N VAL A 376 1.28 -20.51 -14.94
CA VAL A 376 0.10 -20.10 -14.17
C VAL A 376 -1.17 -20.12 -15.01
N GLN A 377 -1.11 -19.68 -16.29
CA GLN A 377 -2.27 -19.74 -17.19
C GLN A 377 -2.71 -21.19 -17.47
N MET A 378 -1.79 -22.14 -17.62
CA MET A 378 -2.13 -23.56 -17.79
C MET A 378 -2.96 -24.09 -16.60
N PHE A 379 -2.60 -23.75 -15.36
CA PHE A 379 -3.38 -24.12 -14.18
C PHE A 379 -4.79 -23.48 -14.20
N ARG A 380 -4.90 -22.22 -14.62
CA ARG A 380 -6.19 -21.52 -14.70
C ARG A 380 -7.10 -22.16 -15.77
N ILE A 381 -6.55 -22.44 -16.95
CA ILE A 381 -7.30 -23.08 -18.06
C ILE A 381 -7.69 -24.50 -17.65
N GLY A 382 -6.79 -25.30 -17.11
CA GLY A 382 -7.08 -26.66 -16.65
C GLY A 382 -8.23 -26.71 -15.63
N ARG A 383 -8.30 -25.73 -14.73
CA ARG A 383 -9.44 -25.61 -13.78
C ARG A 383 -10.75 -25.28 -14.48
N ILE A 384 -10.74 -24.38 -15.48
CA ILE A 384 -11.94 -24.03 -16.24
C ILE A 384 -12.46 -25.23 -17.02
N ILE A 385 -11.55 -25.97 -17.66
CA ILE A 385 -11.90 -27.19 -18.40
C ILE A 385 -12.44 -28.27 -17.45
N GLY A 386 -11.78 -28.52 -16.32
CA GLY A 386 -12.23 -29.48 -15.31
C GLY A 386 -13.60 -29.13 -14.75
N TYR A 387 -13.91 -27.85 -14.56
CA TYR A 387 -15.22 -27.39 -14.10
C TYR A 387 -16.30 -27.58 -15.17
N LYS A 388 -15.98 -27.31 -16.46
CA LYS A 388 -16.91 -27.52 -17.57
C LYS A 388 -17.16 -29.00 -17.85
N LEU A 389 -16.22 -29.87 -17.57
CA LEU A 389 -16.34 -31.32 -17.75
C LEU A 389 -16.87 -32.04 -16.51
N HIS A 390 -17.30 -31.33 -15.45
CA HIS A 390 -17.75 -31.88 -14.16
C HIS A 390 -16.74 -32.85 -13.51
N LEU A 391 -15.46 -32.74 -13.86
CA LEU A 391 -14.39 -33.48 -13.21
C LEU A 391 -14.09 -32.79 -11.88
N LYS A 392 -14.41 -33.46 -10.77
CA LYS A 392 -14.15 -33.00 -9.39
C LYS A 392 -12.67 -33.07 -9.05
#